data_cdbda514aa2d65d1f8531d9a9cbb0e21
#
_entry.id   cdbda514aa2d65d1f8531d9a9cbb0e21
#
_cell.length_a   1.000
_cell.length_b   1.000
_cell.length_c   1.000
_cell.angle_alpha   90.00
_cell.angle_beta   90.00
_cell.angle_gamma   90.00
#
_symmetry.space_group_name_H-M   'P 1'
#
loop_
_entity.id
_entity.type
_entity.pdbx_description
1 polymer ?
#
loop_
_entity_poly.entity_id
_entity_poly.type
_entity_poly.pdbx_seq_one_letter_code
_entity_poly.pdbx_strand_id
1 'polypeptide(L)'
;MNEPVADPAELTPLLAYKAILQKVIDTRPSGTRQRLAEALGKNRSFVSQITNPAYATPVPAQHIETIFQICHFSAYEKSGFLDAYRVAHPSRLELVDGIKPMRTLVLELPDFGSPAVNRKADDAIHAVLCLMKELLLKPEVKPTDGSPEKQP
;
A
#
# COMPACT_ATOMS: atom_id res chain seq x y z
N MET A 1 22.20 29.10 4.51
CA MET A 1 21.32 28.62 5.60
C MET A 1 20.99 27.15 5.30
N ASN A 2 21.65 26.27 5.99
CA ASN A 2 21.30 24.84 5.94
C ASN A 2 20.11 24.64 6.87
N GLU A 3 18.93 24.40 6.31
CA GLU A 3 17.86 23.77 7.09
C GLU A 3 18.35 22.38 7.48
N PRO A 4 18.24 21.99 8.75
CA PRO A 4 18.58 20.64 9.16
C PRO A 4 17.63 19.68 8.45
N VAL A 5 18.18 18.82 7.61
CA VAL A 5 17.46 17.65 7.11
C VAL A 5 17.10 16.85 8.35
N ALA A 6 15.82 16.86 8.73
CA ALA A 6 15.33 16.08 9.84
C ALA A 6 15.70 14.60 9.59
N ASP A 7 16.32 14.01 10.59
CA ASP A 7 16.65 12.58 10.59
C ASP A 7 15.36 11.79 10.34
N PRO A 8 15.31 10.83 9.39
CA PRO A 8 14.13 10.01 9.15
C PRO A 8 13.60 9.31 10.41
N ALA A 9 14.42 9.14 11.43
CA ALA A 9 14.03 8.57 12.72
C ALA A 9 13.19 9.53 13.59
N GLU A 10 13.17 10.83 13.31
CA GLU A 10 12.42 11.84 14.06
C GLU A 10 11.10 12.24 13.39
N LEU A 11 10.81 11.73 12.20
CA LEU A 11 9.57 12.03 11.52
C LEU A 11 8.38 11.42 12.27
N THR A 12 7.44 12.27 12.69
CA THR A 12 6.16 11.74 13.19
C THR A 12 5.52 10.86 12.13
N PRO A 13 4.74 9.83 12.50
CA PRO A 13 4.10 8.93 11.53
C PRO A 13 3.30 9.66 10.43
N LEU A 14 2.66 10.79 10.77
CA LEU A 14 1.99 11.66 9.80
C LEU A 14 2.96 12.21 8.75
N LEU A 15 4.11 12.70 9.18
CA LEU A 15 5.14 13.22 8.27
C LEU A 15 5.75 12.10 7.43
N ALA A 16 5.92 10.90 8.00
CA ALA A 16 6.51 9.77 7.31
C ALA A 16 5.71 9.36 6.07
N TYR A 17 4.42 9.11 6.19
CA TYR A 17 3.64 8.71 5.01
C TYR A 17 3.45 9.86 4.01
N LYS A 18 3.36 11.10 4.47
CA LYS A 18 3.30 12.27 3.58
C LYS A 18 4.60 12.48 2.81
N ALA A 19 5.75 12.24 3.42
CA ALA A 19 7.05 12.31 2.75
C ALA A 19 7.15 11.25 1.63
N ILE A 20 6.65 10.04 1.87
CA ILE A 20 6.57 8.99 0.85
C ILE A 20 5.67 9.46 -0.31
N LEU A 21 4.48 9.95 -0.01
CA LEU A 21 3.53 10.44 -1.01
C LEU A 21 4.10 11.59 -1.83
N GLN A 22 4.72 12.57 -1.19
CA GLN A 22 5.36 13.69 -1.87
C GLN A 22 6.47 13.23 -2.80
N LYS A 23 7.37 12.35 -2.32
CA LYS A 23 8.46 11.78 -3.12
C LYS A 23 7.94 11.05 -4.35
N VAL A 24 6.89 10.23 -4.19
CA VAL A 24 6.28 9.52 -5.32
C VAL A 24 5.75 10.51 -6.34
N ILE A 25 4.97 11.52 -5.93
CA ILE A 25 4.40 12.51 -6.85
C ILE A 25 5.49 13.30 -7.57
N ASP A 26 6.54 13.69 -6.87
CA ASP A 26 7.65 14.48 -7.43
C ASP A 26 8.48 13.70 -8.45
N THR A 27 8.46 12.38 -8.37
CA THR A 27 9.11 11.50 -9.38
C THR A 27 8.21 11.18 -10.58
N ARG A 28 6.96 11.62 -10.57
CA ARG A 28 6.00 11.39 -11.67
C ARG A 28 5.98 12.55 -12.66
N PRO A 29 5.48 12.33 -13.90
CA PRO A 29 5.37 13.39 -14.91
C PRO A 29 4.60 14.62 -14.40
N SER A 30 4.91 15.78 -14.97
CA SER A 30 4.16 17.01 -14.70
C SER A 30 2.67 16.79 -15.00
N GLY A 31 1.80 17.40 -14.20
CA GLY A 31 0.35 17.23 -14.32
C GLY A 31 -0.23 16.11 -13.45
N THR A 32 0.57 15.28 -12.80
CA THR A 32 0.06 14.24 -11.89
C THR A 32 -0.78 14.82 -10.75
N ARG A 33 -0.40 15.97 -10.19
CA ARG A 33 -1.22 16.65 -9.15
C ARG A 33 -2.58 17.11 -9.67
N GLN A 34 -2.63 17.58 -10.92
CA GLN A 34 -3.90 17.95 -11.55
C GLN A 34 -4.80 16.72 -11.77
N ARG A 35 -4.24 15.66 -12.33
CA ARG A 35 -4.97 14.39 -12.55
C ARG A 35 -5.46 13.81 -11.22
N LEU A 36 -4.66 13.92 -10.16
CA LEU A 36 -5.06 13.48 -8.83
C LEU A 36 -6.22 14.31 -8.29
N ALA A 37 -6.18 15.64 -8.41
CA ALA A 37 -7.27 16.51 -8.01
C ALA A 37 -8.58 16.15 -8.73
N GLU A 38 -8.53 15.94 -10.03
CA GLU A 38 -9.67 15.53 -10.84
C GLU A 38 -10.24 14.16 -10.43
N ALA A 39 -9.36 13.17 -10.22
CA ALA A 39 -9.76 11.83 -9.79
C ALA A 39 -10.39 11.81 -8.39
N LEU A 40 -9.95 12.68 -7.50
CA LEU A 40 -10.50 12.81 -6.16
C LEU A 40 -11.74 13.72 -6.09
N GLY A 41 -12.09 14.41 -7.18
CA GLY A 41 -13.17 15.40 -7.18
C GLY A 41 -12.86 16.60 -6.28
N LYS A 42 -11.59 16.97 -6.16
CA LYS A 42 -11.08 18.04 -5.27
C LYS A 42 -10.28 19.07 -6.06
N ASN A 43 -9.98 20.21 -5.43
CA ASN A 43 -9.12 21.22 -6.01
C ASN A 43 -7.64 20.94 -5.77
N ARG A 44 -6.77 21.68 -6.47
CA ARG A 44 -5.31 21.53 -6.35
C ARG A 44 -4.79 21.91 -4.96
N SER A 45 -5.44 22.86 -4.28
CA SER A 45 -5.07 23.26 -2.91
C SER A 45 -5.24 22.10 -1.94
N PHE A 46 -6.33 21.32 -2.06
CA PHE A 46 -6.55 20.13 -1.26
C PHE A 46 -5.44 19.10 -1.49
N VAL A 47 -5.08 18.83 -2.75
CA VAL A 47 -3.98 17.91 -3.07
C VAL A 47 -2.67 18.39 -2.45
N SER A 48 -2.37 19.68 -2.53
CA SER A 48 -1.18 20.27 -1.88
C SER A 48 -1.18 20.07 -0.36
N GLN A 49 -2.34 20.25 0.28
CA GLN A 49 -2.45 20.09 1.73
C GLN A 49 -2.25 18.63 2.19
N ILE A 50 -2.79 17.64 1.46
CA ILE A 50 -2.65 16.25 1.86
C ILE A 50 -1.28 15.66 1.50
N THR A 51 -0.59 16.22 0.50
CA THR A 51 0.71 15.71 0.03
C THR A 51 1.90 16.37 0.69
N ASN A 52 1.78 17.64 1.11
CA ASN A 52 2.88 18.37 1.69
C ASN A 52 2.98 18.10 3.19
N PRO A 53 4.14 17.62 3.69
CA PRO A 53 4.35 17.37 5.11
C PRO A 53 4.21 18.61 6.01
N ALA A 54 4.36 19.82 5.47
CA ALA A 54 4.20 21.07 6.22
C ALA A 54 2.76 21.31 6.72
N TYR A 55 1.77 20.67 6.09
CA TYR A 55 0.37 20.79 6.51
C TYR A 55 -0.06 19.62 7.39
N ALA A 56 -0.76 19.92 8.47
CA ALA A 56 -1.28 18.90 9.38
C ALA A 56 -2.50 18.12 8.81
N THR A 57 -3.02 18.51 7.65
CA THR A 57 -4.18 17.87 7.02
C THR A 57 -3.87 16.42 6.65
N PRO A 58 -4.54 15.43 7.24
CA PRO A 58 -4.28 14.01 6.93
C PRO A 58 -4.84 13.63 5.56
N VAL A 59 -4.27 12.59 4.96
CA VAL A 59 -4.87 11.94 3.78
C VAL A 59 -6.11 11.18 4.23
N PRO A 60 -7.30 11.47 3.66
CA PRO A 60 -8.49 10.69 3.97
C PRO A 60 -8.34 9.22 3.50
N ALA A 61 -8.69 8.26 4.35
CA ALA A 61 -8.55 6.84 4.06
C ALA A 61 -9.26 6.41 2.76
N GLN A 62 -10.43 6.98 2.48
CA GLN A 62 -11.23 6.72 1.28
C GLN A 62 -10.54 7.11 -0.04
N HIS A 63 -9.51 7.96 0.00
CA HIS A 63 -8.78 8.42 -1.18
C HIS A 63 -7.49 7.65 -1.44
N ILE A 64 -7.04 6.83 -0.51
CA ILE A 64 -5.74 6.15 -0.58
C ILE A 64 -5.65 5.26 -1.83
N GLU A 65 -6.66 4.46 -2.11
CA GLU A 65 -6.66 3.57 -3.28
C GLU A 65 -6.56 4.36 -4.59
N THR A 66 -7.34 5.43 -4.73
CA THR A 66 -7.28 6.31 -5.90
C THR A 66 -5.91 6.98 -6.04
N ILE A 67 -5.31 7.42 -4.93
CA ILE A 67 -3.96 7.99 -4.92
C ILE A 67 -2.95 6.97 -5.44
N PHE A 68 -3.01 5.73 -4.96
CA PHE A 68 -2.11 4.66 -5.40
C PHE A 68 -2.22 4.38 -6.89
N GLN A 69 -3.44 4.37 -7.43
CA GLN A 69 -3.69 4.15 -8.86
C GLN A 69 -3.19 5.30 -9.72
N ILE A 70 -3.56 6.54 -9.39
CA ILE A 70 -3.20 7.73 -10.19
C ILE A 70 -1.71 8.02 -10.15
N CYS A 71 -1.08 7.84 -8.99
CA CYS A 71 0.35 8.08 -8.80
C CYS A 71 1.23 6.86 -9.13
N HIS A 72 0.64 5.74 -9.53
CA HIS A 72 1.35 4.50 -9.88
C HIS A 72 2.33 4.05 -8.79
N PHE A 73 1.83 3.89 -7.57
CA PHE A 73 2.63 3.38 -6.46
C PHE A 73 3.11 1.96 -6.75
N SER A 74 4.39 1.72 -6.55
CA SER A 74 4.94 0.36 -6.51
C SER A 74 4.47 -0.39 -5.26
N ALA A 75 4.60 -1.72 -5.25
CA ALA A 75 4.25 -2.52 -4.09
C ALA A 75 5.03 -2.11 -2.83
N TYR A 76 6.30 -1.77 -2.99
CA TYR A 76 7.16 -1.28 -1.92
C TYR A 76 6.69 0.07 -1.37
N GLU A 77 6.37 1.02 -2.27
CA GLU A 77 5.86 2.35 -1.88
C GLU A 77 4.51 2.25 -1.17
N LYS A 78 3.61 1.38 -1.64
CA LYS A 78 2.32 1.11 -0.98
C LYS A 78 2.51 0.58 0.43
N SER A 79 3.39 -0.42 0.61
CA SER A 79 3.67 -1.01 1.91
C SER A 79 4.21 0.02 2.89
N GLY A 80 5.22 0.78 2.50
CA GLY A 80 5.81 1.83 3.35
C GLY A 80 4.80 2.91 3.73
N PHE A 81 3.98 3.35 2.78
CA PHE A 81 2.91 4.32 3.03
C PHE A 81 1.88 3.79 4.02
N LEU A 82 1.37 2.57 3.81
CA LEU A 82 0.33 1.97 4.65
C LEU A 82 0.84 1.70 6.07
N ASP A 83 2.07 1.26 6.23
CA ASP A 83 2.65 1.03 7.55
C ASP A 83 2.74 2.33 8.36
N ALA A 84 3.25 3.40 7.75
CA ALA A 84 3.29 4.72 8.38
C ALA A 84 1.88 5.30 8.63
N TYR A 85 0.95 5.10 7.70
CA TYR A 85 -0.43 5.56 7.82
C TYR A 85 -1.17 4.88 8.98
N ARG A 86 -0.99 3.58 9.17
CA ARG A 86 -1.58 2.82 10.29
C ARG A 86 -1.08 3.34 11.64
N VAL A 87 0.21 3.62 11.75
CA VAL A 87 0.77 4.17 12.99
C VAL A 87 0.22 5.57 13.26
N ALA A 88 0.06 6.39 12.21
CA ALA A 88 -0.48 7.74 12.34
C ALA A 88 -1.98 7.77 12.67
N HIS A 89 -2.73 6.81 12.19
CA HIS A 89 -4.19 6.80 12.26
C HIS A 89 -4.75 5.43 12.67
N PRO A 90 -4.52 4.97 13.92
CA PRO A 90 -4.97 3.65 14.38
C PRO A 90 -6.49 3.44 14.28
N SER A 91 -7.28 4.51 14.47
CA SER A 91 -8.74 4.46 14.38
C SER A 91 -9.31 4.32 12.96
N ARG A 92 -8.45 4.41 11.93
CA ARG A 92 -8.86 4.30 10.52
C ARG A 92 -8.45 2.98 9.88
N LEU A 93 -8.00 2.03 10.69
CA LEU A 93 -7.50 0.72 10.22
C LEU A 93 -8.55 -0.02 9.40
N GLU A 94 -9.81 -0.04 9.84
CA GLU A 94 -10.90 -0.74 9.14
C GLU A 94 -11.13 -0.23 7.71
N LEU A 95 -10.96 1.07 7.48
CA LEU A 95 -11.09 1.67 6.15
C LEU A 95 -9.90 1.35 5.22
N VAL A 96 -8.76 1.01 5.80
CA VAL A 96 -7.51 0.73 5.09
C VAL A 96 -7.27 -0.77 4.95
N ASP A 97 -7.90 -1.60 5.78
CA ASP A 97 -7.73 -3.06 5.77
C ASP A 97 -8.24 -3.73 4.47
N GLY A 98 -9.11 -3.06 3.72
CA GLY A 98 -9.46 -3.47 2.37
C GLY A 98 -8.31 -3.32 1.36
N ILE A 99 -7.33 -2.46 1.67
CA ILE A 99 -6.11 -2.28 0.88
C ILE A 99 -5.07 -3.24 1.42
N LYS A 100 -5.00 -4.44 0.85
CA LYS A 100 -4.05 -5.46 1.31
C LYS A 100 -2.61 -4.98 1.14
N PRO A 101 -1.84 -4.80 2.22
CA PRO A 101 -0.43 -4.46 2.08
C PRO A 101 0.31 -5.66 1.50
N MET A 102 1.13 -5.40 0.48
CA MET A 102 2.06 -6.40 0.01
C MET A 102 3.27 -6.43 0.94
N ARG A 103 3.53 -7.59 1.51
CA ARG A 103 4.74 -7.86 2.29
C ARG A 103 5.85 -8.28 1.35
N THR A 104 6.98 -7.59 1.38
CA THR A 104 8.16 -7.97 0.62
C THR A 104 9.00 -8.95 1.44
N LEU A 105 9.28 -10.09 0.87
CA LEU A 105 10.21 -11.08 1.40
C LEU A 105 11.39 -11.20 0.44
N VAL A 106 12.58 -10.94 0.92
CA VAL A 106 13.80 -11.15 0.15
C VAL A 106 14.32 -12.55 0.45
N LEU A 107 14.44 -13.38 -0.59
CA LEU A 107 14.97 -14.72 -0.50
C LEU A 107 16.32 -14.76 -1.24
N GLU A 108 17.34 -15.22 -0.55
CA GLU A 108 18.63 -15.56 -1.16
C GLU A 108 18.61 -17.02 -1.59
N LEU A 109 18.70 -17.27 -2.87
CA LEU A 109 18.74 -18.63 -3.43
C LEU A 109 20.18 -18.97 -3.83
N PRO A 110 20.61 -20.22 -3.61
CA PRO A 110 21.89 -20.68 -4.10
C PRO A 110 21.88 -20.69 -5.64
N ASP A 111 23.02 -20.37 -6.24
CA ASP A 111 23.23 -20.55 -7.67
C ASP A 111 23.42 -22.05 -7.94
N PHE A 112 22.55 -22.64 -8.74
CA PHE A 112 22.62 -24.05 -9.13
C PHE A 112 23.57 -24.34 -10.30
N GLY A 113 24.37 -23.34 -10.71
CA GLY A 113 25.39 -23.47 -11.74
C GLY A 113 24.86 -23.57 -13.17
N SER A 114 23.55 -23.46 -13.37
CA SER A 114 22.92 -23.46 -14.69
C SER A 114 21.77 -22.46 -14.76
N PRO A 115 21.76 -21.57 -15.76
CA PRO A 115 20.65 -20.62 -15.94
C PRO A 115 19.28 -21.29 -16.12
N ALA A 116 19.25 -22.50 -16.69
CA ALA A 116 18.01 -23.25 -16.88
C ALA A 116 17.50 -23.82 -15.55
N VAL A 117 18.39 -24.27 -14.66
CA VAL A 117 18.02 -24.77 -13.32
C VAL A 117 17.61 -23.63 -12.42
N ASN A 118 18.30 -22.51 -12.47
CA ASN A 118 17.94 -21.31 -11.71
C ASN A 118 16.53 -20.82 -12.08
N ARG A 119 16.20 -20.77 -13.37
CA ARG A 119 14.84 -20.43 -13.83
C ARG A 119 13.77 -21.39 -13.30
N LYS A 120 14.06 -22.70 -13.29
CA LYS A 120 13.10 -23.69 -12.71
C LYS A 120 12.89 -23.48 -11.22
N ALA A 121 13.91 -23.08 -10.48
CA ALA A 121 13.80 -22.73 -9.06
C ALA A 121 12.95 -21.48 -8.87
N ASP A 122 13.16 -20.45 -9.68
CA ASP A 122 12.37 -19.20 -9.65
C ASP A 122 10.90 -19.47 -9.97
N ASP A 123 10.61 -20.29 -11.00
CA ASP A 123 9.27 -20.69 -11.40
C ASP A 123 8.57 -21.49 -10.29
N ALA A 124 9.29 -22.37 -9.60
CA ALA A 124 8.75 -23.15 -8.49
C ALA A 124 8.35 -22.26 -7.31
N ILE A 125 9.17 -21.26 -6.98
CA ILE A 125 8.87 -20.27 -5.92
C ILE A 125 7.64 -19.45 -6.31
N HIS A 126 7.57 -19.00 -7.55
CA HIS A 126 6.41 -18.27 -8.05
C HIS A 126 5.12 -19.09 -7.96
N ALA A 127 5.17 -20.37 -8.35
CA ALA A 127 4.04 -21.29 -8.25
C ALA A 127 3.57 -21.47 -6.79
N VAL A 128 4.50 -21.62 -5.84
CA VAL A 128 4.17 -21.71 -4.41
C VAL A 128 3.50 -20.43 -3.92
N LEU A 129 4.01 -19.25 -4.31
CA LEU A 129 3.39 -17.97 -3.94
C LEU A 129 1.97 -17.81 -4.50
N CYS A 130 1.73 -18.24 -5.73
CA CYS A 130 0.39 -18.25 -6.33
C CYS A 130 -0.56 -19.17 -5.57
N LEU A 131 -0.11 -20.38 -5.24
CA LEU A 131 -0.89 -21.36 -4.47
C LEU A 131 -1.21 -20.83 -3.06
N MET A 132 -0.25 -20.21 -2.39
CA MET A 132 -0.48 -19.59 -1.09
C MET A 132 -1.53 -18.49 -1.16
N LYS A 133 -1.50 -17.63 -2.19
CA LYS A 133 -2.55 -16.63 -2.41
C LYS A 133 -3.93 -17.26 -2.53
N GLU A 134 -4.06 -18.30 -3.31
CA GLU A 134 -5.35 -19.00 -3.49
C GLU A 134 -5.85 -19.65 -2.20
N LEU A 135 -4.97 -20.27 -1.42
CA LEU A 135 -5.35 -20.97 -0.19
C LEU A 135 -5.68 -20.02 0.96
N LEU A 136 -4.88 -18.94 1.09
CA LEU A 136 -4.99 -18.01 2.24
C LEU A 136 -5.97 -16.88 2.00
N LEU A 137 -6.34 -16.60 0.74
CA LEU A 137 -7.27 -15.53 0.38
C LEU A 137 -8.68 -16.05 0.05
N LYS A 138 -8.93 -17.36 0.13
CA LYS A 138 -10.31 -17.88 0.03
C LYS A 138 -11.10 -17.36 1.22
N PRO A 139 -12.24 -16.65 1.01
CA PRO A 139 -13.14 -16.35 2.10
C PRO A 139 -13.61 -17.68 2.70
N GLU A 140 -13.52 -17.83 4.01
CA GLU A 140 -14.16 -18.94 4.70
C GLU A 140 -15.65 -18.90 4.39
N VAL A 141 -16.12 -19.86 3.64
CA VAL A 141 -17.56 -20.11 3.48
C VAL A 141 -18.03 -20.55 4.86
N LYS A 142 -18.72 -19.65 5.59
CA LYS A 142 -19.42 -20.03 6.81
C LYS A 142 -20.29 -21.24 6.47
N PRO A 143 -20.21 -22.33 7.22
CA PRO A 143 -21.17 -23.41 7.08
C PRO A 143 -22.55 -22.84 7.38
N THR A 144 -23.46 -22.89 6.42
CA THR A 144 -24.88 -22.64 6.64
C THR A 144 -25.35 -23.69 7.63
N ASP A 145 -25.63 -23.22 8.85
CA ASP A 145 -26.31 -24.01 9.87
C ASP A 145 -27.72 -24.32 9.34
N GLY A 146 -27.84 -25.54 8.80
CA GLY A 146 -29.12 -26.11 8.40
C GLY A 146 -29.87 -26.55 9.65
N SER A 147 -30.59 -25.66 10.27
CA SER A 147 -31.60 -26.05 11.26
C SER A 147 -32.67 -26.91 10.59
N PRO A 148 -32.93 -28.14 11.04
CA PRO A 148 -34.06 -28.90 10.56
C PRO A 148 -35.34 -28.30 11.14
N GLU A 149 -36.16 -27.80 10.23
CA GLU A 149 -37.52 -27.37 10.50
C GLU A 149 -38.34 -28.57 11.04
N LYS A 150 -38.71 -28.52 12.33
CA LYS A 150 -39.69 -29.43 12.92
C LYS A 150 -41.03 -29.00 12.41
N GLN A 151 -41.63 -29.83 11.55
CA GLN A 151 -43.09 -29.79 11.32
C GLN A 151 -43.83 -30.53 12.42
N PRO A 152 -45.05 -30.03 12.82
CA PRO A 152 -45.90 -30.63 13.83
C PRO A 152 -46.54 -31.94 13.39
#